data_252a9ae06b28a6c1d7060800060d3230
#
_entry.id   252a9ae06b28a6c1d7060800060d3230
#
_cell.length_a   1.000
_cell.length_b   1.000
_cell.length_c   1.000
_cell.angle_alpha   90.00
_cell.angle_beta   90.00
_cell.angle_gamma   90.00
#
_symmetry.space_group_name_H-M   'P 1'
#
loop_
_entity.id
_entity.type
_entity.pdbx_description
1 polymer ?
#
loop_
_entity_poly.entity_id
_entity_poly.type
_entity_poly.pdbx_seq_one_letter_code
_entity_poly.pdbx_strand_id
1 'polypeptide(L)'
;VMRHDFSRVPKADIPRSSFDRSHGVKTTFDAGILVPVFLDEALPGDTFSMSMTGFGRLATPLHPFMDNLHFCSFFFAVPIRLVWDNWEKFNGAQDNPADSTDFTIPTMDAPGAGGHAEGSLSDYFGIPTKVNSLTHSSLWHRAYNLIWNEWFRDQNLQNSVVVDTDDGPDNSTDYVLLRRGKRHDYFTSALPWPQKGPAVALPIGTSAPVNLDGTTTGTPQKLRLASDHTLSTTATTLTIQATSGDLQSAAGAVDHVLDPNGTLIADLSGATASTINALRQSFQIQKLYERDARGGTRYTEIVRSHFGVTSPDQRLQRPEYLGGGNTPINVNPVAQTGETGTTPQGNLAAFATVTANNHGWSKSFTEHCLLIGLVCVHADLNYQQGLNRMFSRSTRWDFYWPALSHIGEQSVLNKEIFSDGSAADENVFGYQERFAEYRYKPSMITGQFRSNHTTPLDTWHLAQDFASLPVLNASFIEENPPVDRVIAVPSEPHLILDAYFRMRCARPMPMYSVPGLIDHF
;
A
#
# COMPACT_ATOMS: atom_id res chain seq x y z
N VAL A 1 -5.49 57.18 21.81
CA VAL A 1 -6.10 55.88 21.45
C VAL A 1 -4.98 54.85 21.48
N MET A 2 -4.90 54.04 22.56
CA MET A 2 -3.98 52.89 22.59
C MET A 2 -4.42 51.92 21.49
N ARG A 3 -3.56 51.73 20.48
CA ARG A 3 -3.72 50.62 19.54
C ARG A 3 -3.16 49.40 20.23
N HIS A 4 -3.99 48.41 20.51
CA HIS A 4 -3.52 47.06 20.86
C HIS A 4 -2.81 46.49 19.64
N ASP A 5 -1.52 46.31 19.77
CA ASP A 5 -0.67 45.64 18.76
C ASP A 5 -0.46 44.20 19.24
N PHE A 6 -1.28 43.30 18.71
CA PHE A 6 -1.18 41.87 19.01
C PHE A 6 0.09 41.20 18.49
N SER A 7 0.91 41.95 17.73
CA SER A 7 2.20 41.45 17.26
C SER A 7 3.35 41.60 18.30
N ARG A 8 3.11 42.28 19.41
CA ARG A 8 4.07 42.44 20.48
C ARG A 8 3.92 41.33 21.52
N VAL A 9 4.43 40.15 21.17
CA VAL A 9 4.65 39.08 22.13
C VAL A 9 5.95 39.38 22.89
N PRO A 10 6.00 39.20 24.23
CA PRO A 10 7.27 39.29 24.97
C PRO A 10 8.31 38.38 24.34
N LYS A 11 9.46 38.92 23.96
CA LYS A 11 10.57 38.14 23.41
C LYS A 11 11.50 37.76 24.54
N ALA A 12 11.67 36.48 24.77
CA ALA A 12 12.81 35.99 25.54
C ALA A 12 14.07 36.06 24.64
N ASP A 13 15.16 36.69 25.13
CA ASP A 13 16.45 36.66 24.47
C ASP A 13 17.19 35.36 24.84
N ILE A 14 16.92 34.31 24.09
CA ILE A 14 17.49 32.98 24.35
C ILE A 14 18.73 32.84 23.47
N PRO A 15 19.94 32.63 24.06
CA PRO A 15 21.16 32.40 23.30
C PRO A 15 21.04 31.10 22.49
N ARG A 16 21.53 31.15 21.26
CA ARG A 16 21.54 29.99 20.36
C ARG A 16 22.94 29.40 20.30
N SER A 17 23.04 28.09 20.55
CA SER A 17 24.32 27.37 20.55
C SER A 17 24.28 26.18 19.61
N SER A 18 25.45 25.77 19.12
CA SER A 18 25.60 24.61 18.25
C SER A 18 26.17 23.43 19.03
N PHE A 19 25.49 22.29 18.95
CA PHE A 19 25.89 21.05 19.60
C PHE A 19 26.29 20.01 18.56
N ASP A 20 27.39 19.30 18.84
CA ASP A 20 27.72 18.08 18.11
C ASP A 20 27.04 16.91 18.82
N ARG A 21 26.10 16.29 18.11
CA ARG A 21 25.31 15.13 18.58
C ARG A 21 25.58 13.89 17.72
N SER A 22 26.77 13.82 17.14
CA SER A 22 27.20 12.68 16.34
C SER A 22 27.26 11.41 17.18
N HIS A 23 26.72 10.32 16.65
CA HIS A 23 26.66 9.04 17.36
C HIS A 23 26.63 7.88 16.37
N GLY A 24 26.89 6.66 16.87
CA GLY A 24 26.83 5.42 16.10
C GLY A 24 25.74 4.49 16.59
N VAL A 25 25.18 3.70 15.68
CA VAL A 25 24.20 2.66 15.96
C VAL A 25 24.62 1.37 15.27
N LYS A 26 24.60 0.25 16.01
CA LYS A 26 24.86 -1.09 15.48
C LYS A 26 23.62 -1.93 15.63
N THR A 27 23.20 -2.58 14.56
CA THR A 27 21.98 -3.39 14.56
C THR A 27 22.02 -4.51 13.53
N THR A 28 21.07 -5.43 13.65
CA THR A 28 20.84 -6.52 12.71
C THR A 28 19.38 -6.52 12.31
N PHE A 29 19.06 -6.87 11.07
CA PHE A 29 17.67 -6.90 10.61
C PHE A 29 17.48 -7.72 9.33
N ASP A 30 16.22 -8.04 9.02
CA ASP A 30 15.84 -8.77 7.81
C ASP A 30 15.43 -7.83 6.68
N ALA A 31 15.62 -8.30 5.44
CA ALA A 31 15.20 -7.57 4.26
C ALA A 31 13.66 -7.38 4.23
N GLY A 32 13.21 -6.25 3.68
CA GLY A 32 11.80 -5.89 3.54
C GLY A 32 11.19 -5.21 4.76
N ILE A 33 11.82 -5.28 5.94
CA ILE A 33 11.35 -4.65 7.18
C ILE A 33 11.83 -3.20 7.25
N LEU A 34 10.98 -2.32 7.76
CA LEU A 34 11.30 -0.92 8.06
C LEU A 34 11.82 -0.82 9.49
N VAL A 35 13.11 -0.66 9.66
CA VAL A 35 13.78 -0.69 10.96
C VAL A 35 14.22 0.70 11.37
N PRO A 36 13.80 1.20 12.57
CA PRO A 36 14.30 2.45 13.11
C PRO A 36 15.78 2.34 13.49
N VAL A 37 16.58 3.31 13.05
CA VAL A 37 18.02 3.38 13.36
C VAL A 37 18.45 4.77 13.84
N PHE A 38 17.57 5.74 13.75
CA PHE A 38 17.83 7.12 14.20
C PHE A 38 16.60 7.68 14.89
N LEU A 39 16.77 8.23 16.08
CA LEU A 39 15.74 8.86 16.89
C LEU A 39 16.28 10.14 17.50
N ASP A 40 15.52 11.23 17.39
CA ASP A 40 15.82 12.50 18.07
C ASP A 40 14.57 13.35 18.21
N GLU A 41 14.63 14.37 19.05
CA GLU A 41 13.58 15.35 19.27
C GLU A 41 14.02 16.72 18.74
N ALA A 42 13.17 17.33 17.93
CA ALA A 42 13.34 18.70 17.48
C ALA A 42 12.47 19.65 18.30
N LEU A 43 13.11 20.74 18.75
CA LEU A 43 12.46 21.84 19.45
C LEU A 43 12.14 22.97 18.45
N PRO A 44 11.13 23.82 18.73
CA PRO A 44 10.92 25.03 17.96
C PRO A 44 12.16 25.92 17.93
N GLY A 45 12.60 26.27 16.72
CA GLY A 45 13.84 27.04 16.52
C GLY A 45 15.10 26.20 16.31
N ASP A 46 15.06 24.87 16.45
CA ASP A 46 16.19 24.01 16.13
C ASP A 46 16.52 24.02 14.64
N THR A 47 17.81 23.89 14.34
CA THR A 47 18.31 23.64 13.00
C THR A 47 19.26 22.47 13.03
N PHE A 48 18.90 21.42 12.32
CA PHE A 48 19.70 20.21 12.19
C PHE A 48 20.40 20.14 10.84
N SER A 49 21.64 19.64 10.86
CA SER A 49 22.35 19.16 9.68
C SER A 49 22.89 17.78 10.01
N MET A 50 22.36 16.76 9.33
CA MET A 50 22.67 15.36 9.59
C MET A 50 23.12 14.66 8.31
N SER A 51 24.10 13.78 8.42
CA SER A 51 24.57 12.90 7.36
C SER A 51 24.90 11.53 7.95
N MET A 52 24.26 10.48 7.45
CA MET A 52 24.53 9.10 7.82
C MET A 52 25.60 8.51 6.90
N THR A 53 26.57 7.83 7.50
CA THR A 53 27.46 6.88 6.83
C THR A 53 27.22 5.51 7.43
N GLY A 54 26.85 4.53 6.60
CA GLY A 54 26.52 3.17 7.05
C GLY A 54 27.41 2.15 6.36
N PHE A 55 27.92 1.21 7.14
CA PHE A 55 28.52 -0.02 6.60
C PHE A 55 27.65 -1.20 6.95
N GLY A 56 27.17 -1.91 5.93
CA GLY A 56 26.37 -3.10 6.10
C GLY A 56 27.00 -4.31 5.44
N ARG A 57 26.73 -5.47 6.04
CA ARG A 57 27.13 -6.77 5.51
C ARG A 57 25.91 -7.68 5.46
N LEU A 58 25.68 -8.29 4.30
CA LEU A 58 24.69 -9.34 4.15
C LEU A 58 25.24 -10.64 4.76
N ALA A 59 24.37 -11.47 5.32
CA ALA A 59 24.68 -12.85 5.65
C ALA A 59 25.33 -13.54 4.45
N THR A 60 26.30 -14.43 4.70
CA THR A 60 27.16 -14.97 3.64
C THR A 60 26.34 -15.65 2.54
N PRO A 61 26.34 -15.14 1.30
CA PRO A 61 25.67 -15.79 0.20
C PRO A 61 26.32 -17.12 -0.18
N LEU A 62 25.51 -18.09 -0.60
CA LEU A 62 25.97 -19.37 -1.12
C LEU A 62 26.74 -19.22 -2.42
N HIS A 63 26.24 -18.34 -3.29
CA HIS A 63 26.82 -18.01 -4.59
C HIS A 63 26.76 -16.48 -4.81
N PRO A 64 27.56 -15.92 -5.71
CA PRO A 64 27.42 -14.51 -6.10
C PRO A 64 26.14 -14.33 -6.94
N PHE A 65 25.01 -14.18 -6.26
CA PHE A 65 23.72 -13.98 -6.92
C PHE A 65 23.72 -12.71 -7.78
N MET A 66 22.91 -12.72 -8.85
CA MET A 66 22.97 -11.74 -9.95
C MET A 66 21.88 -10.67 -9.86
N ASP A 67 21.00 -10.74 -8.86
CA ASP A 67 19.96 -9.72 -8.66
C ASP A 67 20.48 -8.55 -7.82
N ASN A 68 19.83 -7.40 -8.00
CA ASN A 68 20.18 -6.19 -7.27
C ASN A 68 19.43 -6.13 -5.93
N LEU A 69 20.19 -5.98 -4.85
CA LEU A 69 19.69 -5.58 -3.55
C LEU A 69 20.04 -4.11 -3.30
N HIS A 70 19.11 -3.39 -2.71
CA HIS A 70 19.25 -1.96 -2.43
C HIS A 70 19.03 -1.67 -0.95
N PHE A 71 20.00 -1.02 -0.34
CA PHE A 71 19.89 -0.45 1.00
C PHE A 71 19.29 0.95 0.90
N CYS A 72 18.14 1.16 1.51
CA CYS A 72 17.44 2.44 1.56
C CYS A 72 17.42 3.00 2.97
N SER A 73 17.56 4.31 3.09
CA SER A 73 17.30 5.05 4.33
C SER A 73 16.27 6.15 4.09
N PHE A 74 15.45 6.42 5.10
CA PHE A 74 14.38 7.41 5.06
C PHE A 74 14.35 8.16 6.39
N PHE A 75 14.34 9.48 6.36
CA PHE A 75 14.27 10.31 7.56
C PHE A 75 12.99 11.13 7.55
N PHE A 76 12.28 11.11 8.66
CA PHE A 76 10.99 11.77 8.83
C PHE A 76 10.98 12.66 10.05
N ALA A 77 10.21 13.74 9.97
CA ALA A 77 9.80 14.55 11.11
C ALA A 77 8.30 14.40 11.31
N VAL A 78 7.91 14.03 12.52
CA VAL A 78 6.51 13.86 12.92
C VAL A 78 6.19 14.91 13.97
N PRO A 79 5.37 15.92 13.66
CA PRO A 79 4.86 16.84 14.67
C PRO A 79 4.12 16.08 15.78
N ILE A 80 4.43 16.36 17.05
CA ILE A 80 3.86 15.61 18.18
C ILE A 80 2.33 15.77 18.24
N ARG A 81 1.80 16.93 17.84
CA ARG A 81 0.35 17.19 17.75
C ARG A 81 -0.40 16.25 16.78
N LEU A 82 0.30 15.54 15.88
CA LEU A 82 -0.32 14.54 14.98
C LEU A 82 -0.47 13.16 15.63
N VAL A 83 0.20 12.91 16.74
CA VAL A 83 0.18 11.64 17.46
C VAL A 83 -0.39 11.77 18.87
N TRP A 84 -0.75 13.00 19.27
CA TRP A 84 -1.41 13.26 20.55
C TRP A 84 -2.25 14.53 20.47
N ASP A 85 -3.56 14.40 20.59
CA ASP A 85 -4.54 15.50 20.43
C ASP A 85 -4.38 16.58 21.49
N ASN A 86 -3.97 16.23 22.71
CA ASN A 86 -3.81 17.15 23.82
C ASN A 86 -2.42 17.79 23.92
N TRP A 87 -1.54 17.59 22.92
CA TRP A 87 -0.19 18.16 22.92
C TRP A 87 -0.17 19.68 23.08
N GLU A 88 -1.04 20.40 22.37
CA GLU A 88 -1.10 21.87 22.44
C GLU A 88 -1.60 22.33 23.81
N LYS A 89 -2.63 21.66 24.37
CA LYS A 89 -3.17 21.94 25.71
C LYS A 89 -2.15 21.63 26.81
N PHE A 90 -1.43 20.53 26.69
CA PHE A 90 -0.32 20.18 27.57
C PHE A 90 0.76 21.28 27.59
N ASN A 91 1.00 21.96 26.48
CA ASN A 91 1.92 23.10 26.38
C ASN A 91 1.27 24.45 26.77
N GLY A 92 0.07 24.45 27.33
CA GLY A 92 -0.61 25.63 27.84
C GLY A 92 -1.55 26.34 26.89
N ALA A 93 -1.85 25.77 25.71
CA ALA A 93 -2.88 26.33 24.82
C ALA A 93 -4.27 26.08 25.40
N GLN A 94 -5.14 27.08 25.37
CA GLN A 94 -6.52 27.00 25.85
C GLN A 94 -7.44 27.65 24.83
N ASP A 95 -8.54 26.97 24.49
CA ASP A 95 -9.62 27.54 23.67
C ASP A 95 -10.54 28.42 24.55
N ASN A 96 -10.78 27.99 25.81
CA ASN A 96 -11.54 28.70 26.79
C ASN A 96 -10.73 28.88 28.08
N PRO A 97 -10.95 29.97 28.86
CA PRO A 97 -10.19 30.25 30.07
C PRO A 97 -10.27 29.18 31.17
N ALA A 98 -11.27 28.29 31.10
CA ALA A 98 -11.47 27.20 32.04
C ALA A 98 -10.98 25.82 31.53
N ASP A 99 -10.41 25.76 30.34
CA ASP A 99 -9.89 24.51 29.80
C ASP A 99 -8.71 24.02 30.65
N SER A 100 -8.67 22.72 30.91
CA SER A 100 -7.56 22.09 31.59
C SER A 100 -6.30 22.09 30.72
N THR A 101 -5.17 22.30 31.35
CA THR A 101 -3.82 22.10 30.77
C THR A 101 -3.06 20.98 31.52
N ASP A 102 -3.75 20.30 32.46
CA ASP A 102 -3.18 19.23 33.25
C ASP A 102 -3.37 17.88 32.55
N PHE A 103 -2.45 17.59 31.64
CA PHE A 103 -2.38 16.34 30.88
C PHE A 103 -1.07 15.63 31.16
N THR A 104 -1.05 14.31 30.98
CA THR A 104 0.17 13.49 31.07
C THR A 104 0.47 12.88 29.72
N ILE A 105 1.77 12.76 29.40
CA ILE A 105 2.22 12.14 28.16
C ILE A 105 1.70 10.70 28.07
N PRO A 106 1.14 10.28 26.93
CA PRO A 106 0.69 8.90 26.71
C PRO A 106 1.80 7.90 26.94
N THR A 107 1.48 6.84 27.68
CA THR A 107 2.43 5.79 28.04
C THR A 107 1.99 4.44 27.52
N MET A 108 2.94 3.53 27.45
CA MET A 108 2.74 2.12 27.15
C MET A 108 3.59 1.30 28.10
N ASP A 109 3.03 0.17 28.55
CA ASP A 109 3.74 -0.80 29.38
C ASP A 109 4.31 -1.94 28.52
N ALA A 110 5.54 -2.30 28.78
CA ALA A 110 6.10 -3.53 28.25
C ALA A 110 5.31 -4.75 28.73
N PRO A 111 5.23 -5.85 27.94
CA PRO A 111 4.56 -7.06 28.37
C PRO A 111 4.96 -7.52 29.78
N GLY A 112 3.97 -7.90 30.60
CA GLY A 112 4.17 -8.30 32.00
C GLY A 112 5.00 -9.57 32.17
N ALA A 113 5.01 -10.45 31.17
CA ALA A 113 5.84 -11.65 31.13
C ALA A 113 6.88 -11.52 30.02
N GLY A 114 8.14 -11.37 30.41
CA GLY A 114 9.28 -11.31 29.49
C GLY A 114 9.64 -9.93 28.95
N GLY A 115 8.87 -8.88 29.21
CA GLY A 115 9.16 -7.54 28.71
C GLY A 115 9.10 -7.44 27.17
N HIS A 116 9.69 -6.40 26.61
CA HIS A 116 9.88 -6.31 25.13
C HIS A 116 10.85 -7.38 24.64
N ALA A 117 10.51 -8.02 23.53
CA ALA A 117 11.35 -9.03 22.91
C ALA A 117 12.52 -8.40 22.14
N GLU A 118 13.62 -9.12 22.02
CA GLU A 118 14.72 -8.77 21.13
C GLU A 118 14.22 -8.77 19.67
N GLY A 119 14.68 -7.80 18.87
CA GLY A 119 14.24 -7.62 17.50
C GLY A 119 12.81 -7.06 17.36
N SER A 120 12.18 -6.62 18.46
CA SER A 120 10.90 -5.90 18.41
C SER A 120 11.08 -4.42 18.04
N LEU A 121 9.97 -3.73 17.69
CA LEU A 121 10.01 -2.30 17.41
C LEU A 121 10.59 -1.49 18.60
N SER A 122 10.21 -1.87 19.82
CA SER A 122 10.71 -1.23 21.05
C SER A 122 12.21 -1.42 21.24
N ASP A 123 12.74 -2.61 20.91
CA ASP A 123 14.18 -2.89 20.93
C ASP A 123 14.94 -1.97 19.96
N TYR A 124 14.44 -1.81 18.74
CA TYR A 124 15.06 -0.92 17.76
C TYR A 124 14.95 0.57 18.14
N PHE A 125 14.02 0.94 18.99
CA PHE A 125 14.01 2.27 19.62
C PHE A 125 15.03 2.43 20.75
N GLY A 126 15.71 1.36 21.13
CA GLY A 126 16.67 1.37 22.23
C GLY A 126 16.02 1.26 23.61
N ILE A 127 14.76 0.84 23.68
CA ILE A 127 14.08 0.55 24.95
C ILE A 127 14.59 -0.79 25.47
N PRO A 128 14.96 -0.89 26.77
CA PRO A 128 15.49 -2.13 27.34
C PRO A 128 14.56 -3.34 27.13
N THR A 129 15.12 -4.42 26.61
CA THR A 129 14.42 -5.70 26.44
C THR A 129 14.41 -6.54 27.71
N LYS A 130 13.49 -7.48 27.81
CA LYS A 130 13.40 -8.46 28.91
C LYS A 130 13.14 -7.81 30.29
N VAL A 131 12.66 -6.58 30.34
CA VAL A 131 12.24 -5.89 31.56
C VAL A 131 10.72 -5.88 31.64
N ASN A 132 10.18 -6.59 32.64
CA ASN A 132 8.73 -6.74 32.80
C ASN A 132 8.08 -5.42 33.16
N SER A 133 6.92 -5.11 32.56
CA SER A 133 6.08 -3.96 32.89
C SER A 133 6.85 -2.62 32.94
N LEU A 134 7.85 -2.45 32.07
CA LEU A 134 8.57 -1.18 31.94
C LEU A 134 7.64 -0.16 31.27
N THR A 135 7.27 0.87 31.99
CA THR A 135 6.44 1.97 31.46
C THR A 135 7.33 2.98 30.72
N HIS A 136 6.94 3.36 29.54
CA HIS A 136 7.62 4.36 28.72
C HIS A 136 6.62 5.14 27.85
N SER A 137 7.06 6.24 27.25
CA SER A 137 6.23 7.02 26.31
C SER A 137 5.89 6.22 25.05
N SER A 138 4.63 6.27 24.62
CA SER A 138 4.14 5.62 23.40
C SER A 138 4.26 6.51 22.15
N LEU A 139 4.61 7.78 22.26
CA LEU A 139 4.63 8.75 21.16
C LEU A 139 5.49 8.29 19.97
N TRP A 140 6.63 7.63 20.23
CA TRP A 140 7.51 7.11 19.18
C TRP A 140 6.88 5.97 18.39
N HIS A 141 6.14 5.10 19.07
CA HIS A 141 5.42 3.98 18.47
C HIS A 141 4.27 4.47 17.59
N ARG A 142 3.50 5.46 18.09
CA ARG A 142 2.46 6.14 17.32
C ARG A 142 3.03 6.82 16.07
N ALA A 143 4.17 7.50 16.21
CA ALA A 143 4.85 8.17 15.10
C ALA A 143 5.32 7.18 14.03
N TYR A 144 5.85 6.02 14.42
CA TYR A 144 6.25 4.96 13.48
C TYR A 144 5.05 4.43 12.67
N ASN A 145 3.94 4.10 13.36
CA ASN A 145 2.72 3.64 12.70
C ASN A 145 2.13 4.72 11.78
N LEU A 146 2.16 5.99 12.20
CA LEU A 146 1.71 7.11 11.35
C LEU A 146 2.58 7.26 10.09
N ILE A 147 3.91 7.15 10.22
CA ILE A 147 4.83 7.17 9.06
C ILE A 147 4.48 6.04 8.09
N TRP A 148 4.26 4.82 8.59
CA TRP A 148 3.92 3.69 7.72
C TRP A 148 2.58 3.90 7.02
N ASN A 149 1.55 4.31 7.74
CA ASN A 149 0.23 4.59 7.17
C ASN A 149 0.29 5.65 6.05
N GLU A 150 1.15 6.66 6.21
CA GLU A 150 1.20 7.80 5.31
C GLU A 150 2.17 7.62 4.14
N TRP A 151 3.22 6.80 4.27
CA TRP A 151 4.30 6.74 3.28
C TRP A 151 4.56 5.36 2.68
N PHE A 152 4.26 4.29 3.40
CA PHE A 152 4.66 2.94 2.99
C PHE A 152 3.50 1.99 2.73
N ARG A 153 2.33 2.24 3.29
CA ARG A 153 1.15 1.43 3.12
C ARG A 153 0.55 1.61 1.72
N ASP A 154 0.23 0.51 1.05
CA ASP A 154 -0.68 0.53 -0.10
C ASP A 154 -2.13 0.67 0.39
N GLN A 155 -2.75 1.79 0.09
CA GLN A 155 -4.08 2.13 0.61
C GLN A 155 -5.22 1.34 -0.02
N ASN A 156 -4.99 0.71 -1.18
CA ASN A 156 -5.99 -0.08 -1.88
C ASN A 156 -5.97 -1.54 -1.44
N LEU A 157 -4.83 -2.03 -0.92
CA LEU A 157 -4.61 -3.44 -0.62
C LEU A 157 -4.35 -3.73 0.86
N GLN A 158 -3.92 -2.74 1.66
CA GLN A 158 -3.56 -2.92 3.07
C GLN A 158 -4.43 -2.06 3.98
N ASN A 159 -4.88 -2.64 5.09
CA ASN A 159 -5.54 -1.88 6.16
C ASN A 159 -4.55 -0.93 6.85
N SER A 160 -5.07 0.16 7.42
CA SER A 160 -4.27 1.02 8.29
C SER A 160 -3.93 0.30 9.59
N VAL A 161 -2.73 0.53 10.11
CA VAL A 161 -2.38 0.17 11.49
C VAL A 161 -2.87 1.24 12.45
N VAL A 162 -3.04 0.86 13.70
CA VAL A 162 -3.55 1.75 14.77
C VAL A 162 -2.57 2.91 14.99
N VAL A 163 -3.12 4.11 15.06
CA VAL A 163 -2.44 5.31 15.56
C VAL A 163 -3.37 5.94 16.58
N ASP A 164 -3.09 5.68 17.86
CA ASP A 164 -3.81 6.34 18.95
C ASP A 164 -3.40 7.80 19.04
N THR A 165 -4.35 8.68 19.38
CA THR A 165 -4.12 10.12 19.54
C THR A 165 -4.61 10.61 20.90
N ASP A 166 -5.17 9.73 21.71
CA ASP A 166 -5.68 9.98 23.06
C ASP A 166 -4.56 10.05 24.13
N ASP A 167 -4.94 10.09 25.40
CA ASP A 167 -4.00 10.20 26.53
C ASP A 167 -3.42 8.84 26.97
N GLY A 168 -3.77 7.72 26.28
CA GLY A 168 -3.30 6.38 26.61
C GLY A 168 -3.95 5.77 27.87
N PRO A 169 -3.40 4.71 28.45
CA PRO A 169 -2.20 3.97 28.01
C PRO A 169 -2.42 3.13 26.76
N ASP A 170 -1.40 3.02 25.93
CA ASP A 170 -1.45 2.27 24.68
C ASP A 170 -1.17 0.78 24.89
N ASN A 171 -1.72 -0.06 24.00
CA ASN A 171 -1.46 -1.48 24.01
C ASN A 171 -0.21 -1.82 23.16
N SER A 172 0.78 -2.44 23.78
CA SER A 172 2.04 -2.80 23.12
C SER A 172 1.88 -3.76 21.94
N THR A 173 0.77 -4.50 21.85
CA THR A 173 0.52 -5.44 20.73
C THR A 173 0.17 -4.75 19.41
N ASP A 174 -0.23 -3.47 19.46
CA ASP A 174 -0.63 -2.69 18.28
C ASP A 174 0.58 -2.09 17.54
N TYR A 175 1.76 -2.19 18.13
CA TYR A 175 2.99 -1.61 17.63
C TYR A 175 4.04 -2.68 17.33
N VAL A 176 4.06 -3.11 16.09
CA VAL A 176 4.97 -4.15 15.58
C VAL A 176 5.83 -3.62 14.44
N LEU A 177 6.90 -4.32 14.13
CA LEU A 177 7.68 -4.02 12.93
C LEU A 177 6.85 -4.26 11.67
N LEU A 178 6.88 -3.30 10.77
CA LEU A 178 6.08 -3.31 9.55
C LEU A 178 6.98 -3.47 8.33
N ARG A 179 6.44 -4.12 7.31
CA ARG A 179 7.13 -4.27 6.03
C ARG A 179 6.85 -3.09 5.11
N ARG A 180 7.83 -2.77 4.30
CA ARG A 180 7.68 -1.84 3.20
C ARG A 180 6.80 -2.47 2.11
N GLY A 181 6.03 -1.67 1.37
CA GLY A 181 5.43 -2.10 0.12
C GLY A 181 6.47 -2.33 -0.98
N LYS A 182 6.22 -3.31 -1.87
CA LYS A 182 7.03 -3.55 -3.07
C LYS A 182 7.06 -2.31 -3.96
N ARG A 183 8.10 -2.19 -4.77
CA ARG A 183 8.14 -1.19 -5.83
C ARG A 183 7.01 -1.43 -6.83
N HIS A 184 6.45 -0.35 -7.35
CA HIS A 184 5.39 -0.43 -8.36
C HIS A 184 5.96 -0.92 -9.70
N ASP A 185 5.40 -2.03 -10.18
CA ASP A 185 5.60 -2.58 -11.51
C ASP A 185 4.24 -2.91 -12.16
N TYR A 186 4.23 -3.70 -13.22
CA TYR A 186 3.00 -4.10 -13.93
C TYR A 186 1.99 -4.84 -13.03
N PHE A 187 2.46 -5.66 -12.08
CA PHE A 187 1.62 -6.45 -11.19
C PHE A 187 1.33 -5.75 -9.87
N THR A 188 2.34 -5.14 -9.26
CA THR A 188 2.21 -4.49 -7.95
C THR A 188 1.48 -3.15 -8.00
N SER A 189 1.38 -2.51 -9.17
CA SER A 189 0.56 -1.31 -9.37
C SER A 189 -0.84 -1.61 -9.91
N ALA A 190 -1.20 -2.89 -10.06
CA ALA A 190 -2.54 -3.28 -10.46
C ALA A 190 -3.55 -2.94 -9.36
N LEU A 191 -4.74 -2.54 -9.78
CA LEU A 191 -5.86 -2.25 -8.86
C LEU A 191 -6.73 -3.48 -8.67
N PRO A 192 -7.33 -3.69 -7.49
CA PRO A 192 -8.24 -4.82 -7.26
C PRO A 192 -9.60 -4.67 -7.96
N TRP A 193 -9.91 -3.50 -8.47
CA TRP A 193 -11.15 -3.18 -9.18
C TRP A 193 -10.86 -2.17 -10.33
N PRO A 194 -11.72 -2.16 -11.38
CA PRO A 194 -11.53 -1.27 -12.52
C PRO A 194 -11.85 0.20 -12.20
N GLN A 195 -12.66 0.45 -11.17
CA GLN A 195 -13.08 1.78 -10.73
C GLN A 195 -13.37 1.78 -9.23
N LYS A 196 -13.28 2.95 -8.60
CA LYS A 196 -13.61 3.10 -7.18
C LYS A 196 -15.10 3.45 -7.03
N GLY A 197 -15.88 2.48 -6.52
CA GLY A 197 -17.32 2.63 -6.36
C GLY A 197 -18.16 1.69 -7.25
N PRO A 198 -19.47 1.78 -7.18
CA PRO A 198 -20.35 0.92 -7.94
C PRO A 198 -20.28 1.18 -9.45
N ALA A 199 -20.59 0.17 -10.26
CA ALA A 199 -20.70 0.34 -11.70
C ALA A 199 -21.77 1.38 -12.04
N VAL A 200 -21.46 2.28 -12.96
CA VAL A 200 -22.41 3.31 -13.40
C VAL A 200 -23.33 2.70 -14.45
N ALA A 201 -24.60 2.53 -14.10
CA ALA A 201 -25.60 1.99 -15.01
C ALA A 201 -26.17 3.09 -15.92
N LEU A 202 -26.40 2.73 -17.19
CA LEU A 202 -27.21 3.55 -18.08
C LEU A 202 -28.68 3.33 -17.72
N PRO A 203 -29.48 4.35 -17.39
CA PRO A 203 -30.89 4.20 -17.06
C PRO A 203 -31.69 3.93 -18.33
N ILE A 204 -31.89 2.66 -18.64
CA ILE A 204 -32.72 2.22 -19.81
C ILE A 204 -34.18 2.05 -19.39
N GLY A 205 -34.52 2.21 -18.10
CA GLY A 205 -35.83 1.92 -17.53
C GLY A 205 -35.83 0.56 -16.79
N THR A 206 -36.69 0.43 -15.81
CA THR A 206 -36.79 -0.77 -14.95
C THR A 206 -37.86 -1.75 -15.39
N SER A 207 -38.76 -1.33 -16.27
CA SER A 207 -39.87 -2.16 -16.79
C SER A 207 -40.38 -1.62 -18.13
N ALA A 208 -40.85 -2.51 -18.96
CA ALA A 208 -41.58 -2.17 -20.18
C ALA A 208 -42.96 -2.88 -20.12
N PRO A 209 -44.06 -2.18 -20.39
CA PRO A 209 -45.36 -2.82 -20.46
C PRO A 209 -45.40 -3.82 -21.64
N VAL A 210 -46.06 -4.95 -21.43
CA VAL A 210 -46.28 -5.91 -22.50
C VAL A 210 -47.64 -5.64 -23.07
N ASN A 211 -47.69 -5.22 -24.32
CA ASN A 211 -48.92 -4.92 -25.06
C ASN A 211 -49.13 -5.90 -26.20
N LEU A 212 -50.34 -5.93 -26.73
CA LEU A 212 -50.57 -6.55 -28.03
C LEU A 212 -49.95 -5.68 -29.13
N ASP A 213 -49.44 -6.28 -30.20
CA ASP A 213 -48.69 -5.57 -31.27
C ASP A 213 -49.54 -4.51 -32.03
N GLY A 214 -50.81 -4.38 -31.71
CA GLY A 214 -51.71 -3.37 -32.24
C GLY A 214 -52.09 -3.52 -33.73
N THR A 215 -51.44 -4.44 -34.43
CA THR A 215 -51.62 -4.61 -35.88
C THR A 215 -52.80 -5.52 -36.25
N THR A 216 -53.41 -6.16 -35.27
CA THR A 216 -54.45 -7.17 -35.54
C THR A 216 -55.64 -7.01 -34.62
N THR A 217 -56.60 -6.21 -35.04
CA THR A 217 -57.96 -6.31 -34.57
C THR A 217 -58.47 -7.74 -34.91
N GLY A 218 -58.40 -8.65 -33.92
CA GLY A 218 -59.00 -9.94 -34.05
C GLY A 218 -58.13 -11.19 -34.03
N THR A 219 -56.80 -11.07 -33.92
CA THR A 219 -55.92 -12.24 -33.71
C THR A 219 -55.73 -12.45 -32.21
N PRO A 220 -56.32 -13.47 -31.59
CA PRO A 220 -56.20 -13.74 -30.18
C PRO A 220 -54.76 -14.21 -29.87
N GLN A 221 -54.25 -13.88 -28.67
CA GLN A 221 -53.02 -14.45 -28.16
C GLN A 221 -53.10 -15.97 -28.21
N LYS A 222 -52.13 -16.62 -28.82
CA LYS A 222 -52.05 -18.07 -28.93
C LYS A 222 -51.43 -18.66 -27.69
N LEU A 223 -51.87 -19.87 -27.36
CA LEU A 223 -51.33 -20.68 -26.29
C LEU A 223 -50.59 -21.88 -26.88
N ARG A 224 -49.54 -22.29 -26.23
CA ARG A 224 -48.80 -23.52 -26.54
C ARG A 224 -48.94 -24.50 -25.38
N LEU A 225 -48.86 -25.79 -25.69
CA LEU A 225 -48.76 -26.83 -24.67
C LEU A 225 -47.39 -26.68 -23.97
N ALA A 226 -47.39 -26.78 -22.65
CA ALA A 226 -46.13 -26.67 -21.88
C ALA A 226 -45.21 -27.87 -22.11
N SER A 227 -45.77 -29.01 -22.49
CA SER A 227 -45.05 -30.29 -22.66
C SER A 227 -44.13 -30.34 -23.90
N ASP A 228 -44.58 -29.78 -25.04
CA ASP A 228 -43.91 -29.90 -26.34
C ASP A 228 -43.84 -28.58 -27.13
N HIS A 229 -44.34 -27.50 -26.55
CA HIS A 229 -44.39 -26.16 -27.13
C HIS A 229 -45.15 -26.08 -28.47
N THR A 230 -45.99 -27.07 -28.79
CA THR A 230 -46.88 -27.00 -29.97
C THR A 230 -48.07 -26.07 -29.73
N LEU A 231 -48.59 -25.46 -30.79
CA LEU A 231 -49.81 -24.63 -30.69
C LEU A 231 -50.96 -25.43 -30.15
N SER A 232 -51.62 -24.94 -29.12
CA SER A 232 -52.85 -25.57 -28.62
C SER A 232 -53.98 -25.42 -29.66
N THR A 233 -54.49 -26.54 -30.15
CA THR A 233 -55.59 -26.60 -31.11
C THR A 233 -56.96 -26.86 -30.46
N THR A 234 -56.99 -27.02 -29.14
CA THR A 234 -58.17 -27.40 -28.38
C THR A 234 -58.95 -26.17 -27.92
N ALA A 235 -60.13 -25.99 -28.41
CA ALA A 235 -61.10 -24.97 -27.98
C ALA A 235 -61.75 -25.38 -26.63
N THR A 236 -60.97 -25.23 -25.53
CA THR A 236 -61.49 -25.60 -24.20
C THR A 236 -61.34 -24.41 -23.24
N THR A 237 -62.24 -24.37 -22.27
CA THR A 237 -62.17 -23.36 -21.19
C THR A 237 -60.91 -23.56 -20.41
N LEU A 238 -60.09 -22.49 -20.31
CA LEU A 238 -58.91 -22.47 -19.48
C LEU A 238 -59.26 -22.09 -18.04
N THR A 239 -58.76 -22.86 -17.11
CA THR A 239 -58.88 -22.59 -15.67
C THR A 239 -57.50 -22.41 -15.04
N ILE A 240 -57.46 -21.56 -14.07
CA ILE A 240 -56.23 -21.43 -13.23
C ILE A 240 -56.35 -22.48 -12.15
N GLN A 241 -55.33 -23.37 -12.07
CA GLN A 241 -55.31 -24.38 -11.02
C GLN A 241 -54.97 -23.74 -9.68
N ALA A 242 -55.81 -23.90 -8.70
CA ALA A 242 -55.71 -23.25 -7.39
C ALA A 242 -54.46 -23.68 -6.59
N THR A 243 -53.88 -24.85 -6.89
CA THR A 243 -52.72 -25.41 -6.17
C THR A 243 -51.36 -25.00 -6.74
N SER A 244 -51.26 -24.82 -8.09
CA SER A 244 -49.98 -24.49 -8.76
C SER A 244 -50.00 -23.10 -9.41
N GLY A 245 -51.17 -22.52 -9.65
CA GLY A 245 -51.29 -21.25 -10.37
C GLY A 245 -51.16 -21.37 -11.90
N ASP A 246 -51.05 -22.58 -12.41
CA ASP A 246 -50.84 -22.83 -13.83
C ASP A 246 -52.14 -22.69 -14.62
N LEU A 247 -52.05 -22.28 -15.90
CA LEU A 247 -53.13 -22.25 -16.87
C LEU A 247 -53.35 -23.67 -17.41
N GLN A 248 -54.45 -24.30 -17.06
CA GLN A 248 -54.80 -25.67 -17.51
C GLN A 248 -56.06 -25.70 -18.31
N SER A 249 -56.16 -26.64 -19.24
CA SER A 249 -57.42 -26.95 -19.94
C SER A 249 -58.36 -27.75 -19.05
N ALA A 250 -59.62 -27.37 -19.01
CA ALA A 250 -60.68 -28.06 -18.21
C ALA A 250 -60.91 -29.55 -18.57
N ALA A 251 -60.40 -30.01 -19.70
CA ALA A 251 -60.60 -31.34 -20.23
C ALA A 251 -59.47 -32.34 -20.05
N GLY A 252 -58.46 -32.07 -19.21
CA GLY A 252 -57.43 -33.07 -19.00
C GLY A 252 -56.05 -32.59 -18.51
N ALA A 253 -56.00 -31.72 -17.54
CA ALA A 253 -54.76 -31.38 -16.82
C ALA A 253 -53.53 -31.15 -17.72
N VAL A 254 -53.69 -30.44 -18.82
CA VAL A 254 -52.57 -30.05 -19.70
C VAL A 254 -52.26 -28.61 -19.46
N ASP A 255 -51.02 -28.36 -19.03
CA ASP A 255 -50.52 -27.05 -18.79
C ASP A 255 -50.28 -26.27 -20.09
N HIS A 256 -50.61 -24.98 -20.07
CA HIS A 256 -50.45 -24.10 -21.21
C HIS A 256 -49.53 -22.94 -20.87
N VAL A 257 -48.72 -22.56 -21.83
CA VAL A 257 -47.84 -21.38 -21.76
C VAL A 257 -48.22 -20.39 -22.87
N LEU A 258 -47.95 -19.13 -22.66
CA LEU A 258 -48.14 -18.12 -23.70
C LEU A 258 -47.15 -18.38 -24.85
N ASP A 259 -47.64 -18.23 -26.09
CA ASP A 259 -46.78 -18.36 -27.27
C ASP A 259 -45.76 -17.22 -27.31
N PRO A 260 -44.45 -17.51 -27.20
CA PRO A 260 -43.40 -16.48 -27.26
C PRO A 260 -43.32 -15.82 -28.66
N ASN A 261 -43.86 -16.47 -29.70
CA ASN A 261 -43.95 -15.91 -31.04
C ASN A 261 -45.37 -15.36 -31.35
N GLY A 262 -46.18 -15.12 -30.32
CA GLY A 262 -47.51 -14.54 -30.45
C GLY A 262 -47.50 -13.03 -30.63
N THR A 263 -48.68 -12.45 -30.42
CA THR A 263 -48.90 -11.00 -30.59
C THR A 263 -48.54 -10.17 -29.37
N LEU A 264 -47.87 -10.77 -28.35
CA LEU A 264 -47.37 -10.03 -27.21
C LEU A 264 -46.00 -9.42 -27.53
N ILE A 265 -45.93 -8.14 -27.44
CA ILE A 265 -44.66 -7.38 -27.60
C ILE A 265 -44.38 -6.56 -26.33
N ALA A 266 -43.14 -6.46 -25.96
CA ALA A 266 -42.70 -5.50 -24.95
C ALA A 266 -42.73 -4.10 -25.61
N ASP A 267 -43.63 -3.25 -25.14
CA ASP A 267 -43.73 -1.88 -25.64
C ASP A 267 -42.56 -1.04 -25.05
N LEU A 268 -41.52 -0.87 -25.86
CA LEU A 268 -40.38 -0.07 -25.50
C LEU A 268 -40.56 1.43 -25.77
N SER A 269 -41.73 1.85 -26.31
CA SER A 269 -42.00 3.29 -26.52
C SER A 269 -42.17 4.05 -25.21
N GLY A 270 -42.61 3.36 -24.15
CA GLY A 270 -42.66 3.86 -22.78
C GLY A 270 -41.37 3.63 -21.97
N ALA A 271 -40.45 2.85 -22.51
CA ALA A 271 -39.12 2.76 -21.92
C ALA A 271 -38.43 4.12 -22.08
N THR A 272 -38.24 4.79 -20.97
CA THR A 272 -37.63 6.14 -20.98
C THR A 272 -36.24 6.02 -21.59
N ALA A 273 -36.07 6.41 -22.83
CA ALA A 273 -34.77 6.52 -23.46
C ALA A 273 -33.90 7.42 -22.57
N SER A 274 -32.72 6.96 -22.21
CA SER A 274 -31.77 7.78 -21.46
C SER A 274 -31.57 9.10 -22.21
N THR A 275 -31.80 10.21 -21.52
CA THR A 275 -31.53 11.52 -22.14
C THR A 275 -30.04 11.65 -22.42
N ILE A 276 -29.67 12.43 -23.44
CA ILE A 276 -28.27 12.74 -23.75
C ILE A 276 -27.55 13.31 -22.52
N ASN A 277 -28.27 14.05 -21.67
CA ASN A 277 -27.70 14.58 -20.42
C ASN A 277 -27.44 13.48 -19.39
N ALA A 278 -28.32 12.51 -19.21
CA ALA A 278 -28.12 11.36 -18.32
C ALA A 278 -26.92 10.51 -18.81
N LEU A 279 -26.81 10.30 -20.12
CA LEU A 279 -25.68 9.61 -20.72
C LEU A 279 -24.36 10.37 -20.47
N ARG A 280 -24.33 11.68 -20.70
CA ARG A 280 -23.15 12.51 -20.42
C ARG A 280 -22.78 12.48 -18.95
N GLN A 281 -23.75 12.55 -18.06
CA GLN A 281 -23.53 12.48 -16.61
C GLN A 281 -22.93 11.12 -16.22
N SER A 282 -23.47 10.03 -16.73
CA SER A 282 -22.94 8.66 -16.48
C SER A 282 -21.49 8.55 -16.92
N PHE A 283 -21.13 9.03 -18.10
CA PHE A 283 -19.74 9.04 -18.56
C PHE A 283 -18.81 9.90 -17.69
N GLN A 284 -19.27 11.06 -17.23
CA GLN A 284 -18.44 11.92 -16.38
C GLN A 284 -18.26 11.33 -14.98
N ILE A 285 -19.30 10.71 -14.40
CA ILE A 285 -19.21 10.00 -13.12
C ILE A 285 -18.26 8.80 -13.24
N GLN A 286 -18.38 8.00 -14.31
CA GLN A 286 -17.48 6.89 -14.57
C GLN A 286 -16.02 7.37 -14.63
N LYS A 287 -15.74 8.42 -15.40
CA LYS A 287 -14.41 9.02 -15.49
C LYS A 287 -13.88 9.53 -14.15
N LEU A 288 -14.77 10.02 -13.30
CA LEU A 288 -14.43 10.50 -11.96
C LEU A 288 -14.00 9.31 -11.08
N TYR A 289 -14.77 8.21 -11.07
CA TYR A 289 -14.44 7.00 -10.32
C TYR A 289 -13.15 6.31 -10.80
N GLU A 290 -12.88 6.31 -12.10
CA GLU A 290 -11.62 5.81 -12.64
C GLU A 290 -10.43 6.67 -12.20
N ARG A 291 -10.60 8.00 -12.17
CA ARG A 291 -9.58 8.92 -11.69
C ARG A 291 -9.35 8.78 -10.19
N ASP A 292 -10.41 8.56 -9.38
CA ASP A 292 -10.29 8.27 -7.95
C ASP A 292 -9.51 6.98 -7.70
N ALA A 293 -9.66 5.98 -8.56
CA ALA A 293 -8.92 4.73 -8.46
C ALA A 293 -7.41 4.92 -8.67
N ARG A 294 -7.01 5.82 -9.59
CA ARG A 294 -5.62 6.10 -9.95
C ARG A 294 -4.99 7.24 -9.16
N GLY A 295 -5.79 8.19 -8.70
CA GLY A 295 -5.33 9.44 -8.12
C GLY A 295 -4.82 9.36 -6.68
N GLY A 296 -5.01 8.24 -6.02
CA GLY A 296 -4.74 8.05 -4.60
C GLY A 296 -5.98 8.21 -3.73
N THR A 297 -5.88 7.84 -2.46
CA THR A 297 -7.02 7.76 -1.54
C THR A 297 -7.04 8.84 -0.47
N ARG A 298 -5.92 9.56 -0.27
CA ARG A 298 -5.86 10.68 0.67
C ARG A 298 -6.53 11.91 0.08
N TYR A 299 -7.20 12.70 0.92
CA TYR A 299 -7.87 13.91 0.46
C TYR A 299 -6.94 14.85 -0.33
N THR A 300 -5.70 15.02 0.12
CA THR A 300 -4.69 15.82 -0.57
C THR A 300 -4.32 15.29 -1.95
N GLU A 301 -4.29 13.96 -2.10
CA GLU A 301 -4.05 13.27 -3.37
C GLU A 301 -5.25 13.42 -4.31
N ILE A 302 -6.48 13.31 -3.78
CA ILE A 302 -7.73 13.55 -4.52
C ILE A 302 -7.76 14.99 -5.05
N VAL A 303 -7.48 15.98 -4.20
CA VAL A 303 -7.44 17.40 -4.62
C VAL A 303 -6.39 17.59 -5.72
N ARG A 304 -5.21 17.00 -5.58
CA ARG A 304 -4.16 17.10 -6.59
C ARG A 304 -4.56 16.43 -7.91
N SER A 305 -5.17 15.25 -7.85
CA SER A 305 -5.54 14.48 -9.05
C SER A 305 -6.68 15.13 -9.84
N HIS A 306 -7.67 15.72 -9.15
CA HIS A 306 -8.84 16.31 -9.78
C HIS A 306 -8.66 17.78 -10.13
N PHE A 307 -8.01 18.56 -9.28
CA PHE A 307 -7.90 20.02 -9.40
C PHE A 307 -6.50 20.50 -9.77
N GLY A 308 -5.47 19.61 -9.71
CA GLY A 308 -4.09 19.98 -10.01
C GLY A 308 -3.44 20.87 -8.94
N VAL A 309 -4.06 21.04 -7.78
CA VAL A 309 -3.61 21.92 -6.70
C VAL A 309 -2.88 21.12 -5.63
N THR A 310 -1.76 21.64 -5.14
CA THR A 310 -1.06 21.11 -3.96
C THR A 310 -1.28 22.07 -2.80
N SER A 311 -1.92 21.59 -1.73
CA SER A 311 -2.14 22.39 -0.53
C SER A 311 -0.79 22.71 0.15
N PRO A 312 -0.51 23.99 0.51
CA PRO A 312 0.70 24.33 1.25
C PRO A 312 0.73 23.70 2.65
N ASP A 313 -0.44 23.44 3.25
CA ASP A 313 -0.57 22.83 4.58
C ASP A 313 -0.39 21.31 4.58
N GLN A 314 -0.29 20.70 3.42
CA GLN A 314 -0.09 19.26 3.27
C GLN A 314 1.14 18.76 4.06
N ARG A 315 2.19 19.57 4.15
CA ARG A 315 3.43 19.24 4.87
C ARG A 315 3.25 19.22 6.39
N LEU A 316 2.28 19.94 6.91
CA LEU A 316 2.04 20.08 8.36
C LEU A 316 1.02 19.06 8.89
N GLN A 317 0.26 18.41 8.02
CA GLN A 317 -0.81 17.48 8.38
C GLN A 317 -0.42 16.00 8.28
N ARG A 318 0.83 15.72 7.99
CA ARG A 318 1.40 14.36 7.92
C ARG A 318 2.88 14.36 8.27
N PRO A 319 3.48 13.20 8.57
CA PRO A 319 4.93 13.08 8.70
C PRO A 319 5.65 13.67 7.49
N GLU A 320 6.62 14.55 7.72
CA GLU A 320 7.38 15.15 6.64
C GLU A 320 8.61 14.31 6.33
N TYR A 321 8.80 13.97 5.06
CA TYR A 321 10.03 13.34 4.59
C TYR A 321 11.14 14.38 4.50
N LEU A 322 12.22 14.19 5.25
CA LEU A 322 13.36 15.10 5.34
C LEU A 322 14.43 14.81 4.28
N GLY A 323 14.65 13.54 4.02
CA GLY A 323 15.69 13.07 3.11
C GLY A 323 15.99 11.60 3.33
N GLY A 324 17.01 11.12 2.62
CA GLY A 324 17.45 9.74 2.69
C GLY A 324 18.31 9.39 1.48
N GLY A 325 18.52 8.11 1.25
CA GLY A 325 19.30 7.64 0.12
C GLY A 325 18.99 6.19 -0.24
N ASN A 326 19.51 5.80 -1.39
CA ASN A 326 19.45 4.43 -1.90
C ASN A 326 20.85 4.05 -2.39
N THR A 327 21.39 2.96 -1.87
CA THR A 327 22.71 2.45 -2.23
C THR A 327 22.61 0.97 -2.59
N PRO A 328 23.16 0.52 -3.72
CA PRO A 328 23.18 -0.89 -4.06
C PRO A 328 24.10 -1.68 -3.12
N ILE A 329 23.71 -2.91 -2.80
CA ILE A 329 24.53 -3.88 -2.09
C ILE A 329 25.40 -4.60 -3.11
N ASN A 330 26.70 -4.53 -2.93
CA ASN A 330 27.66 -5.14 -3.85
C ASN A 330 27.95 -6.59 -3.44
N VAL A 331 27.69 -7.52 -4.34
CA VAL A 331 27.98 -8.94 -4.18
C VAL A 331 29.29 -9.26 -4.88
N ASN A 332 30.29 -9.67 -4.11
CA ASN A 332 31.63 -9.95 -4.61
C ASN A 332 31.88 -11.45 -4.64
N PRO A 333 32.30 -12.02 -5.77
CA PRO A 333 32.63 -13.43 -5.87
C PRO A 333 33.96 -13.74 -5.16
N VAL A 334 34.02 -14.89 -4.50
CA VAL A 334 35.24 -15.44 -3.90
C VAL A 334 35.44 -16.83 -4.46
N ALA A 335 36.43 -16.98 -5.31
CA ALA A 335 36.79 -18.27 -5.86
C ALA A 335 37.80 -18.98 -4.95
N GLN A 336 37.61 -20.26 -4.72
CA GLN A 336 38.56 -21.11 -4.01
C GLN A 336 39.78 -21.37 -4.91
N THR A 337 40.97 -21.03 -4.42
CA THR A 337 42.21 -21.17 -5.17
C THR A 337 42.92 -22.50 -4.92
N GLY A 338 42.54 -23.24 -3.87
CA GLY A 338 43.07 -24.54 -3.52
C GLY A 338 41.99 -25.61 -3.48
N GLU A 339 42.39 -26.87 -3.66
CA GLU A 339 41.51 -28.02 -3.52
C GLU A 339 41.54 -28.55 -2.07
N THR A 340 40.36 -28.93 -1.56
CA THR A 340 40.20 -29.67 -0.29
C THR A 340 39.44 -30.97 -0.56
N GLY A 341 39.44 -31.90 0.40
CA GLY A 341 38.75 -33.18 0.22
C GLY A 341 37.24 -33.10 -0.03
N THR A 342 36.64 -31.95 0.21
CA THR A 342 35.18 -31.73 0.06
C THR A 342 34.82 -30.61 -0.92
N THR A 343 35.77 -29.72 -1.27
CA THR A 343 35.54 -28.59 -2.17
C THR A 343 36.59 -28.54 -3.26
N PRO A 344 36.17 -28.61 -4.55
CA PRO A 344 37.10 -28.53 -5.68
C PRO A 344 37.69 -27.12 -5.84
N GLN A 345 38.86 -27.06 -6.49
CA GLN A 345 39.42 -25.79 -6.93
C GLN A 345 38.44 -25.06 -7.85
N GLY A 346 38.30 -23.76 -7.67
CA GLY A 346 37.39 -22.92 -8.44
C GLY A 346 35.95 -22.90 -7.89
N ASN A 347 35.67 -23.58 -6.77
CA ASN A 347 34.37 -23.43 -6.10
C ASN A 347 34.11 -21.94 -5.78
N LEU A 348 32.92 -21.45 -6.11
CA LEU A 348 32.57 -20.03 -6.05
C LEU A 348 31.63 -19.77 -4.88
N ALA A 349 32.11 -19.00 -3.90
CA ALA A 349 31.34 -18.43 -2.81
C ALA A 349 31.23 -16.90 -3.01
N ALA A 350 30.54 -16.20 -2.11
CA ALA A 350 30.42 -14.75 -2.18
C ALA A 350 30.41 -14.11 -0.80
N PHE A 351 30.72 -12.82 -0.77
CA PHE A 351 30.36 -11.93 0.32
C PHE A 351 29.68 -10.68 -0.26
N ALA A 352 28.76 -10.12 0.50
CA ALA A 352 28.05 -8.93 0.07
C ALA A 352 28.14 -7.82 1.11
N THR A 353 28.47 -6.62 0.65
CA THR A 353 28.64 -5.45 1.51
C THR A 353 27.97 -4.23 0.89
N VAL A 354 27.57 -3.31 1.74
CA VAL A 354 27.11 -1.97 1.35
C VAL A 354 27.83 -0.91 2.14
N THR A 355 28.21 0.16 1.47
CA THR A 355 28.71 1.37 2.10
C THR A 355 27.82 2.52 1.68
N ALA A 356 26.88 2.88 2.54
CA ALA A 356 25.99 4.00 2.34
C ALA A 356 26.70 5.28 2.78
N ASN A 357 26.87 6.22 1.87
CA ASN A 357 27.52 7.48 2.15
C ASN A 357 26.58 8.64 1.89
N ASN A 358 26.64 9.64 2.76
CA ASN A 358 25.96 10.93 2.60
C ASN A 358 24.42 10.83 2.48
N HIS A 359 23.81 9.85 3.13
CA HIS A 359 22.37 9.80 3.30
C HIS A 359 21.98 10.79 4.41
N GLY A 360 21.46 11.95 4.05
CA GLY A 360 21.26 13.00 5.06
C GLY A 360 20.25 14.06 4.64
N TRP A 361 20.13 15.05 5.53
CA TRP A 361 19.21 16.17 5.36
C TRP A 361 19.66 17.37 6.21
N SER A 362 19.10 18.54 5.91
CA SER A 362 19.27 19.75 6.72
C SER A 362 17.95 20.51 6.76
N LYS A 363 17.50 20.85 7.97
CA LYS A 363 16.21 21.53 8.18
C LYS A 363 16.17 22.30 9.48
N SER A 364 15.41 23.41 9.49
CA SER A 364 14.98 24.16 10.67
C SER A 364 13.53 23.83 11.03
N PHE A 365 13.26 23.69 12.32
CA PHE A 365 11.96 23.30 12.87
C PHE A 365 11.27 24.48 13.55
N THR A 366 9.96 24.59 13.36
CA THR A 366 9.12 25.64 13.94
C THR A 366 8.20 25.11 15.04
N GLU A 367 8.10 23.80 15.19
CA GLU A 367 7.31 23.11 16.19
C GLU A 367 8.03 21.88 16.74
N HIS A 368 7.54 21.33 17.84
CA HIS A 368 8.09 20.11 18.41
C HIS A 368 7.80 18.92 17.50
N CYS A 369 8.84 18.21 17.09
CA CYS A 369 8.74 17.04 16.22
C CYS A 369 9.56 15.88 16.76
N LEU A 370 9.06 14.67 16.54
CA LEU A 370 9.83 13.45 16.67
C LEU A 370 10.56 13.18 15.35
N LEU A 371 11.85 12.96 15.42
CA LEU A 371 12.69 12.67 14.26
C LEU A 371 12.96 11.17 14.22
N ILE A 372 12.52 10.49 13.16
CA ILE A 372 12.69 9.04 13.01
C ILE A 372 13.40 8.76 11.69
N GLY A 373 14.50 8.01 11.78
CA GLY A 373 15.20 7.48 10.62
C GLY A 373 14.99 5.98 10.49
N LEU A 374 14.50 5.55 9.32
CA LEU A 374 14.21 4.16 9.00
C LEU A 374 15.19 3.65 7.95
N VAL A 375 15.57 2.39 8.06
CA VAL A 375 16.31 1.67 7.01
C VAL A 375 15.52 0.46 6.54
N CYS A 376 15.74 0.08 5.28
CA CYS A 376 15.14 -1.09 4.68
C CYS A 376 16.01 -1.61 3.55
N VAL A 377 16.03 -2.93 3.34
CA VAL A 377 16.63 -3.55 2.15
C VAL A 377 15.53 -4.14 1.29
N HIS A 378 15.58 -3.88 0.00
CA HIS A 378 14.65 -4.45 -0.98
C HIS A 378 15.40 -4.98 -2.20
N ALA A 379 14.77 -5.92 -2.90
CA ALA A 379 15.26 -6.46 -4.16
C ALA A 379 14.51 -5.89 -5.37
N ASP A 380 15.11 -5.96 -6.54
CA ASP A 380 14.37 -5.76 -7.78
C ASP A 380 13.42 -6.94 -8.03
N LEU A 381 12.23 -6.64 -8.56
CA LEU A 381 11.20 -7.66 -8.77
C LEU A 381 11.46 -8.42 -10.07
N ASN A 382 11.55 -9.75 -9.97
CA ASN A 382 11.71 -10.68 -11.09
C ASN A 382 10.64 -11.76 -11.02
N TYR A 383 10.08 -12.13 -12.17
CA TYR A 383 9.02 -13.15 -12.29
C TYR A 383 9.43 -14.24 -13.27
N GLN A 384 8.97 -15.48 -13.04
CA GLN A 384 9.40 -16.62 -13.82
C GLN A 384 8.28 -17.55 -14.31
N GLN A 385 7.06 -17.41 -13.79
CA GLN A 385 5.98 -18.39 -13.94
C GLN A 385 4.84 -17.90 -14.85
N GLY A 386 4.88 -16.64 -15.29
CA GLY A 386 3.83 -16.02 -16.07
C GLY A 386 4.04 -16.07 -17.59
N LEU A 387 2.94 -15.97 -18.31
CA LEU A 387 2.91 -15.80 -19.77
C LEU A 387 2.77 -14.32 -20.11
N ASN A 388 3.79 -13.74 -20.73
CA ASN A 388 3.71 -12.35 -21.14
C ASN A 388 2.52 -12.13 -22.09
N ARG A 389 1.75 -11.06 -21.85
CA ARG A 389 0.53 -10.73 -22.60
C ARG A 389 0.72 -10.68 -24.11
N MET A 390 1.91 -10.34 -24.60
CA MET A 390 2.19 -10.32 -26.03
C MET A 390 2.00 -11.67 -26.72
N PHE A 391 2.10 -12.79 -25.98
CA PHE A 391 1.91 -14.14 -26.52
C PHE A 391 0.44 -14.63 -26.43
N SER A 392 -0.43 -13.91 -25.73
CA SER A 392 -1.84 -14.24 -25.58
C SER A 392 -2.77 -13.37 -26.46
N ARG A 393 -2.23 -12.49 -27.28
CA ARG A 393 -2.99 -11.67 -28.23
C ARG A 393 -3.56 -12.56 -29.35
N SER A 394 -4.86 -12.48 -29.57
CA SER A 394 -5.55 -13.28 -30.59
C SER A 394 -6.34 -12.43 -31.59
N THR A 395 -6.71 -11.23 -31.21
CA THR A 395 -7.53 -10.35 -32.05
C THR A 395 -6.78 -9.07 -32.40
N ARG A 396 -7.23 -8.40 -33.43
CA ARG A 396 -6.75 -7.08 -33.83
C ARG A 396 -6.85 -6.06 -32.69
N TRP A 397 -7.83 -6.21 -31.79
CA TRP A 397 -8.10 -5.27 -30.70
C TRP A 397 -7.19 -5.46 -29.48
N ASP A 398 -6.42 -6.52 -29.44
CA ASP A 398 -5.42 -6.79 -28.41
C ASP A 398 -4.11 -6.01 -28.68
N PHE A 399 -3.95 -5.49 -29.88
CA PHE A 399 -2.85 -4.61 -30.24
C PHE A 399 -3.21 -3.15 -29.97
N TYR A 400 -2.19 -2.32 -29.74
CA TYR A 400 -2.40 -0.90 -29.49
C TYR A 400 -3.04 -0.16 -30.67
N TRP A 401 -4.14 0.52 -30.38
CA TRP A 401 -4.76 1.49 -31.29
C TRP A 401 -5.01 2.79 -30.53
N PRO A 402 -4.59 3.98 -31.06
CA PRO A 402 -4.82 5.25 -30.39
C PRO A 402 -6.29 5.50 -29.99
N ALA A 403 -7.23 5.09 -30.85
CA ALA A 403 -8.66 5.22 -30.60
C ALA A 403 -9.16 4.40 -29.39
N LEU A 404 -8.45 3.34 -29.00
CA LEU A 404 -8.81 2.46 -27.90
C LEU A 404 -8.03 2.76 -26.60
N SER A 405 -7.17 3.78 -26.59
CA SER A 405 -6.31 4.09 -25.45
C SER A 405 -7.05 4.68 -24.25
N HIS A 406 -8.28 5.17 -24.45
CA HIS A 406 -9.07 5.84 -23.42
C HIS A 406 -10.36 5.10 -23.04
N ILE A 407 -10.40 3.77 -23.23
CA ILE A 407 -11.61 2.96 -22.94
C ILE A 407 -11.78 2.69 -21.43
N GLY A 408 -10.75 2.96 -20.62
CA GLY A 408 -10.74 2.64 -19.18
C GLY A 408 -9.73 1.56 -18.84
N GLU A 409 -9.97 0.85 -17.74
CA GLU A 409 -9.07 -0.19 -17.24
C GLU A 409 -9.20 -1.49 -18.01
N GLN A 410 -8.09 -2.21 -18.12
CA GLN A 410 -8.08 -3.59 -18.64
C GLN A 410 -7.72 -4.57 -17.53
N SER A 411 -8.27 -5.76 -17.60
CA SER A 411 -7.91 -6.85 -16.71
C SER A 411 -6.49 -7.34 -16.99
N VAL A 412 -5.73 -7.56 -15.93
CA VAL A 412 -4.51 -8.37 -15.90
C VAL A 412 -4.95 -9.77 -15.51
N LEU A 413 -4.63 -10.76 -16.33
CA LEU A 413 -5.05 -12.14 -16.10
C LEU A 413 -4.06 -12.89 -15.22
N ASN A 414 -4.55 -13.89 -14.49
CA ASN A 414 -3.72 -14.73 -13.64
C ASN A 414 -2.55 -15.35 -14.39
N LYS A 415 -2.77 -15.83 -15.62
CA LYS A 415 -1.71 -16.40 -16.46
C LYS A 415 -0.55 -15.45 -16.77
N GLU A 416 -0.73 -14.14 -16.61
CA GLU A 416 0.33 -13.17 -16.85
C GLU A 416 1.39 -13.20 -15.73
N ILE A 417 1.01 -13.57 -14.51
CA ILE A 417 1.92 -13.68 -13.35
C ILE A 417 2.26 -15.14 -13.02
N PHE A 418 1.27 -16.03 -13.09
CA PHE A 418 1.40 -17.46 -12.79
C PHE A 418 0.45 -18.24 -13.69
N SER A 419 0.98 -19.16 -14.49
CA SER A 419 0.21 -20.01 -15.40
C SER A 419 0.46 -21.48 -15.11
N ASP A 420 -0.60 -22.22 -14.82
CA ASP A 420 -0.57 -23.66 -14.58
C ASP A 420 -1.39 -24.47 -15.61
N GLY A 421 -1.99 -23.79 -16.59
CA GLY A 421 -2.83 -24.40 -17.62
C GLY A 421 -4.25 -24.72 -17.15
N SER A 422 -4.65 -24.29 -15.97
CA SER A 422 -6.00 -24.48 -15.46
C SER A 422 -6.98 -23.40 -15.96
N ALA A 423 -8.27 -23.60 -15.73
CA ALA A 423 -9.27 -22.57 -16.03
C ALA A 423 -9.09 -21.29 -15.21
N ALA A 424 -8.34 -21.33 -14.11
CA ALA A 424 -8.03 -20.17 -13.29
C ALA A 424 -7.09 -19.18 -13.98
N ASP A 425 -6.34 -19.62 -14.99
CA ASP A 425 -5.45 -18.77 -15.80
C ASP A 425 -6.19 -17.60 -16.46
N GLU A 426 -7.45 -17.79 -16.84
CA GLU A 426 -8.29 -16.77 -17.48
C GLU A 426 -9.00 -15.84 -16.48
N ASN A 427 -8.91 -16.09 -15.19
CA ASN A 427 -9.47 -15.22 -14.16
C ASN A 427 -8.63 -13.94 -14.03
N VAL A 428 -9.25 -12.91 -13.45
CA VAL A 428 -8.64 -11.61 -13.27
C VAL A 428 -7.78 -11.61 -12.01
N PHE A 429 -6.51 -11.27 -12.16
CA PHE A 429 -5.58 -10.96 -11.07
C PHE A 429 -5.78 -9.54 -10.53
N GLY A 430 -5.94 -8.58 -11.42
CA GLY A 430 -6.12 -7.17 -11.10
C GLY A 430 -6.43 -6.34 -12.35
N TYR A 431 -6.42 -5.04 -12.23
CA TYR A 431 -6.72 -4.11 -13.32
C TYR A 431 -5.59 -3.11 -13.51
N GLN A 432 -5.28 -2.84 -14.78
CA GLN A 432 -4.31 -1.83 -15.19
C GLN A 432 -4.92 -0.91 -16.25
N GLU A 433 -4.29 0.23 -16.49
CA GLU A 433 -4.67 1.07 -17.61
C GLU A 433 -4.63 0.31 -18.93
N ARG A 434 -5.53 0.63 -19.84
CA ARG A 434 -5.55 0.02 -21.17
C ARG A 434 -4.17 0.10 -21.83
N PHE A 435 -3.69 -1.02 -22.33
CA PHE A 435 -2.37 -1.17 -22.95
C PHE A 435 -1.17 -0.90 -22.03
N ALA A 436 -1.31 -1.10 -20.72
CA ALA A 436 -0.23 -0.95 -19.75
C ALA A 436 0.98 -1.85 -20.07
N GLU A 437 0.77 -3.01 -20.66
CA GLU A 437 1.82 -3.94 -21.08
C GLU A 437 2.81 -3.36 -22.12
N TYR A 438 2.47 -2.26 -22.79
CA TYR A 438 3.40 -1.52 -23.65
C TYR A 438 4.24 -0.49 -22.87
N ARG A 439 3.82 -0.14 -21.65
CA ARG A 439 4.52 0.82 -20.78
C ARG A 439 5.45 0.14 -19.78
N TYR A 440 5.09 -1.08 -19.35
CA TYR A 440 5.84 -1.87 -18.39
C TYR A 440 6.47 -3.07 -19.09
N LYS A 441 7.66 -3.42 -18.65
CA LYS A 441 8.31 -4.67 -19.07
C LYS A 441 8.89 -5.34 -17.83
N PRO A 442 8.16 -6.28 -17.21
CA PRO A 442 8.68 -7.04 -16.08
C PRO A 442 9.95 -7.80 -16.46
N SER A 443 10.88 -7.89 -15.52
CA SER A 443 12.07 -8.72 -15.66
C SER A 443 11.67 -10.19 -15.75
N MET A 444 12.40 -10.99 -16.50
CA MET A 444 12.09 -12.40 -16.69
C MET A 444 13.30 -13.29 -16.46
N ILE A 445 13.04 -14.49 -16.00
CA ILE A 445 14.01 -15.58 -15.82
C ILE A 445 13.71 -16.68 -16.83
N THR A 446 14.75 -17.26 -17.41
CA THR A 446 14.65 -18.31 -18.42
C THR A 446 15.74 -19.36 -18.24
N GLY A 447 15.56 -20.50 -18.90
CA GLY A 447 16.53 -21.57 -18.91
C GLY A 447 16.70 -22.23 -17.53
N GLN A 448 17.92 -22.56 -17.16
CA GLN A 448 18.24 -23.22 -15.92
C GLN A 448 18.04 -22.35 -14.66
N PHE A 449 17.85 -21.04 -14.83
CA PHE A 449 17.49 -20.16 -13.73
C PHE A 449 16.04 -20.34 -13.25
N ARG A 450 15.17 -20.99 -14.05
CA ARG A 450 13.79 -21.26 -13.61
C ARG A 450 13.80 -22.25 -12.45
N SER A 451 13.06 -21.95 -11.37
CA SER A 451 12.95 -22.80 -10.17
C SER A 451 12.34 -24.18 -10.46
N ASN A 452 11.56 -24.31 -11.54
CA ASN A 452 10.99 -25.60 -11.96
C ASN A 452 11.94 -26.46 -12.81
N HIS A 453 13.19 -26.04 -13.03
CA HIS A 453 14.18 -26.85 -13.72
C HIS A 453 14.61 -28.05 -12.86
N THR A 454 15.00 -29.17 -13.47
CA THR A 454 15.46 -30.38 -12.74
C THR A 454 16.67 -30.14 -11.84
N THR A 455 17.52 -29.17 -12.21
CA THR A 455 18.69 -28.72 -11.45
C THR A 455 18.70 -27.18 -11.48
N PRO A 456 17.86 -26.51 -10.66
CA PRO A 456 17.70 -25.08 -10.76
C PRO A 456 18.91 -24.32 -10.21
N LEU A 457 19.13 -23.11 -10.72
CA LEU A 457 20.13 -22.17 -10.22
C LEU A 457 19.47 -21.12 -9.29
N ASP A 458 18.59 -21.55 -8.41
CA ASP A 458 17.79 -20.67 -7.52
C ASP A 458 18.63 -19.85 -6.56
N THR A 459 19.79 -20.36 -6.16
CA THR A 459 20.71 -19.66 -5.26
C THR A 459 21.48 -18.52 -5.94
N TRP A 460 21.27 -18.33 -7.26
CA TRP A 460 21.92 -17.29 -8.04
C TRP A 460 21.03 -16.06 -8.29
N HIS A 461 19.77 -16.09 -7.85
CA HIS A 461 18.83 -14.99 -8.06
C HIS A 461 17.76 -14.89 -6.97
N LEU A 462 17.06 -13.76 -6.93
CA LEU A 462 16.00 -13.44 -5.98
C LEU A 462 14.60 -13.38 -6.64
N ALA A 463 14.40 -14.05 -7.78
CA ALA A 463 13.12 -14.04 -8.46
C ALA A 463 12.01 -14.66 -7.60
N GLN A 464 10.82 -14.11 -7.71
CA GLN A 464 9.62 -14.63 -7.04
C GLN A 464 9.33 -16.05 -7.57
N ASP A 465 9.10 -16.96 -6.65
CA ASP A 465 8.68 -18.33 -6.92
C ASP A 465 7.41 -18.61 -6.13
N PHE A 466 6.29 -18.70 -6.85
CA PHE A 466 4.98 -18.89 -6.25
C PHE A 466 4.65 -20.37 -6.22
N ALA A 467 4.41 -20.91 -5.02
CA ALA A 467 3.97 -22.30 -4.84
C ALA A 467 2.53 -22.54 -5.36
N SER A 468 1.74 -21.48 -5.43
CA SER A 468 0.36 -21.48 -5.94
C SER A 468 0.06 -20.10 -6.53
N LEU A 469 -1.07 -20.00 -7.23
CA LEU A 469 -1.54 -18.75 -7.83
C LEU A 469 -1.58 -17.62 -6.78
N PRO A 470 -0.80 -16.54 -6.96
CA PRO A 470 -0.84 -15.39 -6.05
C PRO A 470 -2.14 -14.60 -6.24
N VAL A 471 -2.59 -14.02 -5.15
CA VAL A 471 -3.75 -13.11 -5.14
C VAL A 471 -3.26 -11.70 -4.84
N LEU A 472 -3.80 -10.71 -5.54
CA LEU A 472 -3.50 -9.30 -5.30
C LEU A 472 -4.11 -8.86 -3.96
N ASN A 473 -3.33 -8.91 -2.91
CA ASN A 473 -3.73 -8.61 -1.54
C ASN A 473 -2.58 -7.98 -0.73
N ALA A 474 -2.79 -7.76 0.57
CA ALA A 474 -1.79 -7.18 1.46
C ALA A 474 -0.47 -7.97 1.47
N SER A 475 -0.51 -9.30 1.57
CA SER A 475 0.71 -10.12 1.61
C SER A 475 1.48 -10.14 0.29
N PHE A 476 0.78 -9.99 -0.84
CA PHE A 476 1.42 -9.88 -2.15
C PHE A 476 2.20 -8.57 -2.30
N ILE A 477 1.64 -7.46 -1.80
CA ILE A 477 2.26 -6.13 -1.96
C ILE A 477 3.41 -5.88 -0.98
N GLU A 478 3.53 -6.64 0.11
CA GLU A 478 4.61 -6.51 1.07
C GLU A 478 5.96 -6.95 0.49
N GLU A 479 6.98 -6.13 0.72
CA GLU A 479 8.36 -6.46 0.34
C GLU A 479 8.87 -7.63 1.18
N ASN A 480 9.09 -8.75 0.54
CA ASN A 480 9.67 -9.95 1.14
C ASN A 480 10.53 -10.67 0.11
N PRO A 481 11.74 -10.17 -0.17
CA PRO A 481 12.63 -10.82 -1.12
C PRO A 481 13.09 -12.17 -0.57
N PRO A 482 13.21 -13.22 -1.40
CA PRO A 482 13.59 -14.57 -0.97
C PRO A 482 15.10 -14.66 -0.65
N VAL A 483 15.56 -13.84 0.30
CA VAL A 483 16.99 -13.80 0.71
C VAL A 483 17.42 -15.10 1.35
N ASP A 484 16.54 -15.77 2.13
CA ASP A 484 16.80 -17.06 2.77
C ASP A 484 17.28 -18.14 1.79
N ARG A 485 16.84 -18.05 0.55
CA ARG A 485 17.23 -19.00 -0.51
C ARG A 485 18.68 -18.87 -0.93
N VAL A 486 19.27 -17.69 -0.81
CA VAL A 486 20.60 -17.37 -1.33
C VAL A 486 21.68 -17.30 -0.25
N ILE A 487 21.31 -17.26 1.04
CA ILE A 487 22.26 -17.17 2.16
C ILE A 487 22.55 -18.55 2.78
N ALA A 488 23.71 -18.68 3.40
CA ALA A 488 24.16 -19.94 3.98
C ALA A 488 23.50 -20.27 5.33
N VAL A 489 23.03 -19.28 6.08
CA VAL A 489 22.43 -19.42 7.41
C VAL A 489 21.13 -18.63 7.50
N PRO A 490 20.01 -19.20 7.03
CA PRO A 490 18.71 -18.51 7.01
C PRO A 490 18.08 -18.27 8.40
N SER A 491 18.61 -18.91 9.45
CA SER A 491 18.11 -18.73 10.82
C SER A 491 18.61 -17.47 11.52
N GLU A 492 19.58 -16.79 10.93
CA GLU A 492 20.17 -15.56 11.45
C GLU A 492 19.68 -14.35 10.65
N PRO A 493 19.69 -13.15 11.24
CA PRO A 493 19.29 -11.94 10.54
C PRO A 493 20.05 -11.73 9.23
N HIS A 494 19.34 -11.26 8.20
CA HIS A 494 19.90 -11.11 6.85
C HIS A 494 21.08 -10.12 6.82
N LEU A 495 21.03 -9.05 7.61
CA LEU A 495 22.00 -7.96 7.57
C LEU A 495 22.51 -7.58 8.95
N ILE A 496 23.79 -7.22 8.96
CA ILE A 496 24.46 -6.52 10.07
C ILE A 496 24.72 -5.10 9.58
N LEU A 497 24.40 -4.10 10.38
CA LEU A 497 24.59 -2.67 10.06
C LEU A 497 25.36 -1.97 11.16
N ASP A 498 26.38 -1.22 10.78
CA ASP A 498 27.07 -0.21 11.58
C ASP A 498 26.82 1.16 10.93
N ALA A 499 25.98 1.99 11.54
CA ALA A 499 25.62 3.30 11.05
C ALA A 499 26.21 4.39 11.95
N TYR A 500 26.85 5.38 11.35
CA TYR A 500 27.34 6.56 12.03
C TYR A 500 26.61 7.80 11.52
N PHE A 501 26.00 8.52 12.44
CA PHE A 501 25.28 9.76 12.19
C PHE A 501 26.15 10.95 12.58
N ARG A 502 26.65 11.65 11.57
CA ARG A 502 27.33 12.94 11.77
C ARG A 502 26.26 14.02 11.87
N MET A 503 26.05 14.56 13.07
CA MET A 503 24.94 15.45 13.34
C MET A 503 25.37 16.70 14.09
N ARG A 504 25.01 17.86 13.55
CA ARG A 504 25.09 19.14 14.23
C ARG A 504 23.70 19.72 14.41
N CYS A 505 23.43 20.18 15.61
CA CYS A 505 22.18 20.81 15.99
C CYS A 505 22.44 22.19 16.56
N ALA A 506 21.88 23.24 15.93
CA ALA A 506 21.83 24.57 16.50
C ALA A 506 20.51 24.76 17.22
N ARG A 507 20.54 24.92 18.55
CA ARG A 507 19.39 25.00 19.43
C ARG A 507 19.26 26.35 20.11
N PRO A 508 18.05 26.84 20.42
CA PRO A 508 17.82 27.97 21.31
C PRO A 508 18.05 27.54 22.77
N MET A 509 19.32 27.27 23.10
CA MET A 509 19.77 26.80 24.39
C MET A 509 21.19 27.33 24.66
N PRO A 510 21.49 27.84 25.87
CA PRO A 510 22.86 28.24 26.23
C PRO A 510 23.79 27.01 26.25
N MET A 511 25.07 27.20 25.90
CA MET A 511 26.06 26.13 25.95
C MET A 511 26.30 25.64 27.39
N TYR A 512 26.27 26.57 28.35
CA TYR A 512 26.36 26.30 29.77
C TYR A 512 25.29 27.09 30.49
N SER A 513 24.52 26.44 31.38
CA SER A 513 23.61 27.15 32.28
C SER A 513 24.36 27.70 33.49
N VAL A 514 24.06 28.94 33.88
CA VAL A 514 24.59 29.55 35.12
C VAL A 514 23.49 29.43 36.19
N PRO A 515 23.73 28.65 37.25
CA PRO A 515 22.72 28.51 38.32
C PRO A 515 22.50 29.84 39.05
N GLY A 516 21.26 30.15 39.41
CA GLY A 516 20.93 31.24 40.35
C GLY A 516 20.66 32.61 39.71
N LEU A 517 20.60 32.73 38.38
CA LEU A 517 20.01 33.91 37.74
C LEU A 517 18.49 33.84 37.82
N ILE A 518 17.87 34.80 38.50
CA ILE A 518 16.45 35.06 38.46
C ILE A 518 16.22 36.17 37.46
N ASP A 519 15.81 35.82 36.27
CA ASP A 519 15.41 36.78 35.26
C ASP A 519 13.95 37.21 35.45
N HIS A 520 13.73 38.51 35.56
CA HIS A 520 12.42 39.12 35.43
C HIS A 520 12.26 39.59 33.97
N PHE A 521 11.22 39.15 33.31
CA PHE A 521 10.91 39.51 31.92
C PHE A 521 10.49 40.96 31.77
#